data_04dbd37a917d523710fdffbaee26d5a9
#
_entry.id   04dbd37a917d523710fdffbaee26d5a9
#
_cell.length_a   1.000
_cell.length_b   1.000
_cell.length_c   1.000
_cell.angle_alpha   90.00
_cell.angle_beta   90.00
_cell.angle_gamma   90.00
#
_symmetry.space_group_name_H-M   'P 1'
#
loop_
_entity.id
_entity.type
_entity.pdbx_description
1 polymer ?
#
loop_
_entity_poly.entity_id
_entity_poly.type
_entity_poly.pdbx_seq_one_letter_code
_entity_poly.pdbx_strand_id
1 'polypeptide(L)'
;GSASMNPGASLTYRRISDSGIDSPLVGAWELVDDVEQGVFVFTGTHYAVVRKHKERDLPKGDEYTPEEALTAIATCGAMSGTYTRSGTTLTMERTANLRPQATGVTAVMEAIIEGETMRLHTVSGVSAGDQPWRKVS
;
A
#
# COMPACT_ATOMS: atom_id res chain seq x y z
N GLY A 1 -12.83 5.95 19.30
CA GLY A 1 -12.41 5.58 19.25
C GLY A 1 -11.59 5.12 19.31
N SER A 2 -11.43 4.88 19.45
CA SER A 2 -10.74 4.34 19.43
C SER A 2 -10.04 3.90 19.80
N ALA A 3 -9.75 4.02 19.91
CA ALA A 3 -8.94 3.53 20.11
C ALA A 3 -8.51 2.69 20.73
N SER A 4 -8.54 2.02 20.44
CA SER A 4 -8.09 0.84 20.75
C SER A 4 -6.69 0.69 21.16
N MET A 5 -5.95 1.65 21.13
CA MET A 5 -4.54 1.63 21.46
C MET A 5 -4.33 1.98 22.91
N ASN A 6 -4.69 1.07 23.80
CA ASN A 6 -4.43 1.24 25.23
C ASN A 6 -2.96 1.00 25.53
N PRO A 7 -2.29 1.88 26.29
CA PRO A 7 -0.95 1.58 26.80
C PRO A 7 -0.99 0.29 27.61
N GLY A 8 -0.08 -0.64 27.31
CA GLY A 8 -0.03 -1.92 27.97
C GLY A 8 -0.91 -3.00 27.36
N ALA A 9 -1.75 -2.67 26.39
CA ALA A 9 -2.49 -3.70 25.65
C ALA A 9 -1.51 -4.51 24.80
N SER A 10 -1.75 -5.81 24.69
CA SER A 10 -0.96 -6.66 23.81
C SER A 10 -1.76 -6.97 22.54
N LEU A 11 -1.03 -7.04 21.43
CA LEU A 11 -1.59 -7.41 20.13
C LEU A 11 -1.05 -8.79 19.76
N THR A 12 -1.91 -9.62 19.20
CA THR A 12 -1.52 -10.95 18.76
C THR A 12 -1.58 -11.02 17.26
N TYR A 13 -0.50 -11.52 16.66
CA TYR A 13 -0.38 -11.69 15.22
C TYR A 13 -0.13 -13.15 14.91
N ARG A 14 -0.60 -13.59 13.77
CA ARG A 14 -0.30 -14.93 13.27
C ARG A 14 0.32 -14.83 11.88
N ARG A 15 1.16 -15.80 11.57
CA ARG A 15 1.76 -15.89 10.24
C ARG A 15 0.72 -16.31 9.22
N ILE A 16 0.75 -15.65 8.05
CA ILE A 16 -0.08 -16.00 6.92
C ILE A 16 0.71 -17.00 6.05
N SER A 17 0.01 -17.73 5.16
CA SER A 17 0.59 -18.69 4.27
C SER A 17 1.78 -18.15 3.47
N ASP A 18 2.80 -18.99 3.24
CA ASP A 18 3.97 -18.68 2.41
C ASP A 18 3.79 -19.11 0.95
N SER A 19 2.61 -19.52 0.52
CA SER A 19 2.39 -19.94 -0.86
C SER A 19 2.75 -18.82 -1.83
N GLY A 20 3.38 -19.18 -2.97
CA GLY A 20 3.80 -18.20 -3.97
C GLY A 20 5.08 -17.45 -3.67
N ILE A 21 5.84 -17.87 -2.65
CA ILE A 21 7.07 -17.19 -2.21
C ILE A 21 8.14 -17.08 -3.31
N ASP A 22 8.14 -18.00 -4.26
CA ASP A 22 9.10 -18.02 -5.36
C ASP A 22 8.77 -17.05 -6.50
N SER A 23 7.65 -16.36 -6.41
CA SER A 23 7.27 -15.38 -7.40
C SER A 23 8.23 -14.18 -7.39
N PRO A 24 8.64 -13.66 -8.56
CA PRO A 24 9.48 -12.46 -8.61
C PRO A 24 8.81 -11.22 -8.03
N LEU A 25 7.49 -11.24 -7.86
CA LEU A 25 6.75 -10.16 -7.24
C LEU A 25 7.00 -10.07 -5.73
N VAL A 26 7.25 -11.20 -5.07
CA VAL A 26 7.40 -11.26 -3.61
C VAL A 26 8.63 -10.47 -3.16
N GLY A 27 8.42 -9.63 -2.16
CA GLY A 27 9.47 -8.80 -1.60
C GLY A 27 8.99 -7.39 -1.33
N ALA A 28 9.93 -6.51 -1.06
CA ALA A 28 9.66 -5.11 -0.81
C ALA A 28 10.16 -4.26 -1.99
N TRP A 29 9.34 -3.29 -2.37
CA TRP A 29 9.59 -2.40 -3.49
C TRP A 29 9.43 -0.95 -3.03
N GLU A 30 10.31 -0.07 -3.49
CA GLU A 30 10.15 1.35 -3.20
C GLU A 30 9.72 2.11 -4.45
N LEU A 31 8.89 3.12 -4.26
CA LEU A 31 8.38 3.95 -5.35
C LEU A 31 9.49 4.85 -5.88
N VAL A 32 9.63 4.90 -7.21
CA VAL A 32 10.57 5.78 -7.89
C VAL A 32 9.80 6.98 -8.42
N ASP A 33 9.80 8.07 -7.65
CA ASP A 33 9.02 9.27 -7.98
C ASP A 33 9.65 10.50 -7.33
N ASP A 34 9.44 11.66 -7.94
CA ASP A 34 10.02 12.92 -7.44
C ASP A 34 9.19 13.53 -6.30
N VAL A 35 7.90 13.34 -6.31
CA VAL A 35 6.96 13.99 -5.39
C VAL A 35 6.55 13.07 -4.26
N GLU A 36 6.36 11.80 -4.55
CA GLU A 36 5.92 10.81 -3.58
C GLU A 36 7.01 9.81 -3.23
N GLN A 37 6.91 9.25 -2.06
CA GLN A 37 7.71 8.09 -1.66
C GLN A 37 6.76 7.02 -1.13
N GLY A 38 7.16 5.77 -1.21
CA GLY A 38 6.33 4.69 -0.75
C GLY A 38 7.03 3.36 -0.77
N VAL A 39 6.43 2.42 -0.05
CA VAL A 39 6.89 1.04 0.02
C VAL A 39 5.71 0.14 -0.29
N PHE A 40 5.94 -0.82 -1.16
CA PHE A 40 4.98 -1.86 -1.50
C PHE A 40 5.59 -3.20 -1.11
N VAL A 41 4.89 -3.97 -0.29
CA VAL A 41 5.35 -5.27 0.17
C VAL A 41 4.38 -6.33 -0.32
N PHE A 42 4.91 -7.37 -0.92
CA PHE A 42 4.14 -8.53 -1.37
C PHE A 42 4.65 -9.79 -0.69
N THR A 43 3.73 -10.57 -0.12
CA THR A 43 3.96 -11.97 0.18
C THR A 43 3.43 -12.80 -0.99
N GLY A 44 3.34 -14.10 -0.86
CA GLY A 44 2.73 -14.93 -1.92
C GLY A 44 1.22 -14.71 -2.09
N THR A 45 0.54 -14.15 -1.09
CA THR A 45 -0.93 -14.02 -1.09
C THR A 45 -1.44 -12.65 -0.69
N HIS A 46 -0.63 -11.86 0.01
CA HIS A 46 -1.05 -10.58 0.58
C HIS A 46 -0.15 -9.45 0.15
N TYR A 47 -0.66 -8.24 0.25
CA TYR A 47 0.12 -7.04 -0.03
C TYR A 47 -0.17 -5.97 1.01
N ALA A 48 0.77 -5.06 1.15
CA ALA A 48 0.60 -3.82 1.91
C ALA A 48 1.38 -2.71 1.22
N VAL A 49 0.79 -1.54 1.12
CA VAL A 49 1.43 -0.38 0.51
C VAL A 49 1.14 0.86 1.32
N VAL A 50 2.17 1.68 1.50
CA VAL A 50 2.05 3.01 2.07
C VAL A 50 2.77 3.98 1.15
N ARG A 51 2.09 5.05 0.77
CA ARG A 51 2.67 6.13 -0.03
C ARG A 51 2.35 7.46 0.63
N LYS A 52 3.26 8.39 0.52
CA LYS A 52 3.05 9.74 1.01
C LYS A 52 3.82 10.74 0.15
N HIS A 53 3.41 11.99 0.19
CA HIS A 53 4.23 13.06 -0.37
C HIS A 53 5.52 13.16 0.42
N LYS A 54 6.65 13.37 -0.26
CA LYS A 54 7.95 13.51 0.38
C LYS A 54 7.97 14.70 1.32
N GLU A 55 7.32 15.79 0.92
CA GLU A 55 7.21 17.00 1.72
C GLU A 55 5.82 17.08 2.31
N ARG A 56 5.74 17.06 3.63
CA ARG A 56 4.49 17.16 4.37
C ARG A 56 4.68 18.13 5.52
N ASP A 57 3.69 18.99 5.70
CA ASP A 57 3.67 19.90 6.83
C ASP A 57 3.36 19.14 8.11
N LEU A 58 4.12 19.48 9.17
CA LEU A 58 3.87 18.91 10.50
C LEU A 58 2.73 19.69 11.16
N PRO A 59 1.93 19.04 12.02
CA PRO A 59 0.93 19.77 12.80
C PRO A 59 1.62 20.74 13.74
N LYS A 60 0.95 21.87 14.00
CA LYS A 60 1.53 22.94 14.82
C LYS A 60 1.47 22.65 16.32
N GLY A 61 0.63 21.71 16.73
CA GLY A 61 0.44 21.34 18.12
C GLY A 61 0.38 19.84 18.29
N ASP A 62 -0.03 19.40 19.47
CA ASP A 62 -0.15 17.96 19.77
C ASP A 62 -1.34 17.30 19.09
N GLU A 63 -2.29 18.10 18.66
CA GLU A 63 -3.48 17.60 17.96
C GLU A 63 -3.59 18.25 16.59
N TYR A 64 -4.19 17.52 15.64
CA TYR A 64 -4.45 18.06 14.32
C TYR A 64 -5.65 18.98 14.37
N THR A 65 -5.54 20.14 13.69
CA THR A 65 -6.72 20.91 13.32
C THR A 65 -7.47 20.13 12.22
N PRO A 66 -8.76 20.42 11.99
CA PRO A 66 -9.48 19.80 10.88
C PRO A 66 -8.79 19.96 9.53
N GLU A 67 -8.22 21.13 9.26
CA GLU A 67 -7.51 21.38 8.00
C GLU A 67 -6.23 20.56 7.90
N GLU A 68 -5.49 20.46 8.99
CA GLU A 68 -4.29 19.64 9.04
C GLU A 68 -4.61 18.16 8.82
N ALA A 69 -5.70 17.66 9.41
CA ALA A 69 -6.14 16.29 9.23
C ALA A 69 -6.51 16.00 7.77
N LEU A 70 -7.23 16.91 7.12
CA LEU A 70 -7.57 16.76 5.71
C LEU A 70 -6.33 16.73 4.83
N THR A 71 -5.38 17.61 5.09
CA THR A 71 -4.12 17.64 4.35
C THR A 71 -3.32 16.36 4.56
N ALA A 72 -3.26 15.86 5.79
CA ALA A 72 -2.56 14.62 6.08
C ALA A 72 -3.15 13.44 5.30
N ILE A 73 -4.46 13.33 5.25
CA ILE A 73 -5.13 12.26 4.49
C ILE A 73 -4.92 12.45 2.99
N ALA A 74 -4.98 13.67 2.49
CA ALA A 74 -4.81 13.95 1.07
C ALA A 74 -3.39 13.65 0.57
N THR A 75 -2.40 13.68 1.45
CA THR A 75 -0.98 13.48 1.09
C THR A 75 -0.44 12.10 1.46
N CYS A 76 -1.31 11.17 1.81
CA CYS A 76 -0.93 9.83 2.20
C CYS A 76 -1.91 8.80 1.63
N GLY A 77 -1.40 7.64 1.28
CA GLY A 77 -2.21 6.48 0.92
C GLY A 77 -1.70 5.26 1.67
N ALA A 78 -2.60 4.47 2.23
CA ALA A 78 -2.24 3.24 2.92
C ALA A 78 -3.34 2.21 2.71
N MET A 79 -2.94 1.00 2.32
CA MET A 79 -3.90 -0.07 2.12
C MET A 79 -3.22 -1.42 2.21
N SER A 80 -4.02 -2.44 2.47
CA SER A 80 -3.56 -3.82 2.45
C SER A 80 -4.68 -4.74 2.04
N GLY A 81 -4.33 -5.95 1.67
CA GLY A 81 -5.32 -6.94 1.30
C GLY A 81 -4.68 -8.19 0.73
N THR A 82 -5.47 -8.91 -0.02
CA THR A 82 -5.05 -10.12 -0.71
C THR A 82 -4.96 -9.87 -2.21
N TYR A 83 -4.25 -10.72 -2.91
CA TYR A 83 -4.19 -10.65 -4.37
C TYR A 83 -4.05 -12.02 -4.97
N THR A 84 -4.44 -12.10 -6.23
CA THR A 84 -4.14 -13.25 -7.08
C THR A 84 -3.38 -12.74 -8.30
N ARG A 85 -2.53 -13.57 -8.86
CA ARG A 85 -1.73 -13.24 -10.02
C ARG A 85 -1.98 -14.24 -11.14
N SER A 86 -2.18 -13.72 -12.35
CA SER A 86 -2.27 -14.53 -13.56
C SER A 86 -1.43 -13.84 -14.64
N GLY A 87 -0.25 -14.41 -14.95
CA GLY A 87 0.69 -13.75 -15.83
C GLY A 87 1.14 -12.42 -15.24
N THR A 88 0.87 -11.32 -15.93
CA THR A 88 1.17 -9.97 -15.45
C THR A 88 0.00 -9.31 -14.74
N THR A 89 -1.16 -9.96 -14.72
CA THR A 89 -2.38 -9.38 -14.14
C THR A 89 -2.47 -9.68 -12.65
N LEU A 90 -2.62 -8.62 -11.85
CA LEU A 90 -2.88 -8.71 -10.42
C LEU A 90 -4.33 -8.32 -10.15
N THR A 91 -5.07 -9.21 -9.50
CA THR A 91 -6.41 -8.90 -9.00
C THR A 91 -6.28 -8.70 -7.50
N MET A 92 -6.50 -7.48 -7.04
CA MET A 92 -6.21 -7.07 -5.66
C MET A 92 -7.51 -6.73 -4.94
N GLU A 93 -7.71 -7.38 -3.80
CA GLU A 93 -8.85 -7.11 -2.93
C GLU A 93 -8.38 -6.24 -1.76
N ARG A 94 -9.02 -5.11 -1.55
CA ARG A 94 -8.68 -4.20 -0.47
C ARG A 94 -9.45 -4.55 0.78
N THR A 95 -8.77 -5.07 1.79
CA THR A 95 -9.39 -5.41 3.07
C THR A 95 -9.21 -4.31 4.10
N ALA A 96 -8.18 -3.49 3.97
CA ALA A 96 -7.95 -2.33 4.82
C ALA A 96 -7.47 -1.15 3.97
N ASN A 97 -7.94 0.04 4.27
CA ASN A 97 -7.58 1.24 3.54
C ASN A 97 -7.68 2.44 4.47
N LEU A 98 -6.75 3.39 4.32
CA LEU A 98 -6.80 4.64 5.06
C LEU A 98 -8.13 5.39 4.82
N ARG A 99 -8.69 5.25 3.61
CA ARG A 99 -9.98 5.84 3.25
C ARG A 99 -11.05 4.75 3.34
N PRO A 100 -11.98 4.84 4.30
CA PRO A 100 -12.97 3.78 4.51
C PRO A 100 -13.79 3.44 3.27
N GLN A 101 -14.10 4.42 2.44
CA GLN A 101 -14.91 4.19 1.23
C GLN A 101 -14.20 3.32 0.19
N ALA A 102 -12.88 3.18 0.27
CA ALA A 102 -12.12 2.35 -0.66
C ALA A 102 -11.95 0.91 -0.17
N THR A 103 -12.42 0.59 1.03
CA THR A 103 -12.37 -0.77 1.57
C THR A 103 -13.35 -1.66 0.78
N GLY A 104 -12.90 -2.86 0.43
CA GLY A 104 -13.73 -3.78 -0.34
C GLY A 104 -13.68 -3.58 -1.85
N VAL A 105 -12.97 -2.57 -2.32
CA VAL A 105 -12.82 -2.34 -3.77
C VAL A 105 -11.84 -3.34 -4.35
N THR A 106 -12.21 -3.95 -5.47
CA THR A 106 -11.32 -4.82 -6.25
C THR A 106 -10.58 -3.98 -7.27
N ALA A 107 -9.27 -4.01 -7.24
CA ALA A 107 -8.43 -3.34 -8.22
C ALA A 107 -7.76 -4.37 -9.12
N VAL A 108 -7.74 -4.10 -10.43
CA VAL A 108 -7.02 -4.92 -11.39
C VAL A 108 -5.86 -4.10 -11.92
N MET A 109 -4.66 -4.63 -11.77
CA MET A 109 -3.44 -3.98 -12.19
C MET A 109 -2.59 -4.91 -13.03
N GLU A 110 -1.74 -4.32 -13.85
CA GLU A 110 -0.73 -5.05 -14.59
C GLU A 110 0.63 -4.78 -13.96
N ALA A 111 1.36 -5.83 -13.61
CA ALA A 111 2.69 -5.74 -13.05
C ALA A 111 3.71 -6.25 -14.06
N ILE A 112 4.54 -5.37 -14.56
CA ILE A 112 5.59 -5.72 -15.52
C ILE A 112 6.91 -5.66 -14.76
N ILE A 113 7.51 -6.83 -14.55
CA ILE A 113 8.75 -6.95 -13.75
C ILE A 113 9.90 -7.26 -14.70
N GLU A 114 10.93 -6.43 -14.63
CA GLU A 114 12.19 -6.63 -15.38
C GLU A 114 13.34 -6.49 -14.40
N GLY A 115 13.91 -7.64 -13.96
CA GLY A 115 14.97 -7.63 -12.95
C GLY A 115 14.46 -7.07 -11.63
N GLU A 116 15.06 -5.97 -11.21
CA GLU A 116 14.72 -5.31 -9.94
C GLU A 116 13.79 -4.12 -10.11
N THR A 117 13.21 -3.95 -11.29
CA THR A 117 12.24 -2.90 -11.55
C THR A 117 10.86 -3.49 -11.81
N MET A 118 9.84 -2.77 -11.40
CA MET A 118 8.45 -3.15 -11.62
C MET A 118 7.67 -1.90 -12.03
N ARG A 119 6.84 -2.05 -13.05
CA ARG A 119 5.88 -1.02 -13.41
C ARG A 119 4.49 -1.55 -13.14
N LEU A 120 3.75 -0.83 -12.30
CA LEU A 120 2.35 -1.13 -12.04
C LEU A 120 1.48 -0.20 -12.88
N HIS A 121 0.60 -0.78 -13.65
CA HIS A 121 -0.35 -0.06 -14.50
C HIS A 121 -1.76 -0.42 -14.08
N THR A 122 -2.59 0.59 -13.82
CA THR A 122 -3.97 0.37 -13.40
C THR A 122 -4.84 0.02 -14.61
N VAL A 123 -5.54 -1.10 -14.52
CA VAL A 123 -6.51 -1.54 -15.52
C VAL A 123 -7.91 -1.09 -15.11
N SER A 124 -8.30 -1.35 -13.87
CA SER A 124 -9.62 -0.96 -13.37
C SER A 124 -9.65 -0.89 -11.85
N GLY A 125 -10.69 -0.27 -11.30
CA GLY A 125 -10.95 -0.23 -9.86
C GLY A 125 -10.34 0.94 -9.12
N VAL A 126 -9.29 1.55 -9.65
CA VAL A 126 -8.62 2.72 -9.06
C VAL A 126 -8.08 3.58 -10.19
N SER A 127 -7.71 4.80 -9.90
CA SER A 127 -7.18 5.73 -10.90
C SER A 127 -5.74 6.13 -10.58
N ALA A 128 -4.89 5.14 -10.33
CA ALA A 128 -3.51 5.40 -9.93
C ALA A 128 -2.53 5.62 -11.10
N GLY A 129 -2.92 5.28 -12.33
CA GLY A 129 -2.03 5.41 -13.49
C GLY A 129 -0.86 4.44 -13.46
N ASP A 130 0.25 4.86 -14.02
CA ASP A 130 1.49 4.08 -14.06
C ASP A 130 2.37 4.44 -12.88
N GLN A 131 2.95 3.44 -12.24
CA GLN A 131 3.84 3.63 -11.10
C GLN A 131 5.09 2.78 -11.26
N PRO A 132 6.28 3.41 -11.30
CA PRO A 132 7.54 2.67 -11.31
C PRO A 132 8.02 2.36 -9.90
N TRP A 133 8.47 1.13 -9.69
CA TRP A 133 8.95 0.64 -8.41
C TRP A 133 10.30 -0.03 -8.59
N ARG A 134 11.13 0.02 -7.56
CA ARG A 134 12.44 -0.61 -7.52
C ARG A 134 12.48 -1.58 -6.35
N LYS A 135 12.98 -2.79 -6.59
CA LYS A 135 13.08 -3.80 -5.55
C LYS A 135 14.19 -3.44 -4.56
N VAL A 136 13.85 -3.54 -3.27
CA VAL A 136 14.81 -3.25 -2.19
C VAL A 136 15.07 -4.46 -1.30
N SER A 137 14.29 -5.50 -1.45
CA SER A 137 14.57 -6.78 -0.77
C SER A 137 13.76 -7.95 -1.33
#